data_25ee6af311c9c7e2734f5d1e54e3352d
#
_entry.id   25ee6af311c9c7e2734f5d1e54e3352d
#
_cell.length_a   1.000
_cell.length_b   1.000
_cell.length_c   1.000
_cell.angle_alpha   90.00
_cell.angle_beta   90.00
_cell.angle_gamma   90.00
#
_symmetry.space_group_name_H-M   'P 1'
#
loop_
_entity.id
_entity.type
_entity.pdbx_description
1 polymer ?
#
loop_
_entity_poly.entity_id
_entity_poly.type
_entity_poly.pdbx_seq_one_letter_code
_entity_poly.pdbx_strand_id
1 'polypeptide(L)'
;MCVYCRWKFVHCTIGSFYAFDIRSGVALYFANYMDNTDMPLYNASFRNCIITGLSDDELLGEQSQNNDVEFNYFFQNCLLNTPKFENENVENCLWDTEDNSVCREQNFQFNVEQLDYSFQLDSLSIAVGNANKDITIQYY
;
A
#
# COMPACT_ATOMS: atom_id res chain seq x y z
N MET A 1 -13.59 -13.88 15.71
CA MET A 1 -14.37 -13.13 14.70
C MET A 1 -14.25 -11.64 15.02
N CYS A 2 -13.52 -10.89 14.21
CA CYS A 2 -13.35 -9.45 14.44
C CYS A 2 -14.62 -8.74 13.97
N VAL A 3 -15.49 -8.33 14.88
CA VAL A 3 -16.79 -7.71 14.56
C VAL A 3 -16.62 -6.28 14.03
N TYR A 4 -15.43 -5.68 14.18
CA TYR A 4 -15.13 -4.32 13.71
C TYR A 4 -13.72 -4.28 13.12
N CYS A 5 -13.59 -4.52 11.82
CA CYS A 5 -12.31 -4.35 11.14
C CYS A 5 -12.01 -2.86 10.96
N ARG A 6 -11.05 -2.36 11.74
CA ARG A 6 -10.50 -1.01 11.61
C ARG A 6 -8.98 -1.09 11.62
N TRP A 7 -8.35 -0.65 10.54
CA TRP A 7 -6.90 -0.65 10.39
C TRP A 7 -6.39 0.78 10.22
N LYS A 8 -5.27 1.06 10.86
CA LYS A 8 -4.59 2.34 10.71
C LYS A 8 -3.11 2.08 10.57
N PHE A 9 -2.59 2.37 9.40
CA PHE A 9 -1.16 2.30 9.06
C PHE A 9 -0.63 3.71 8.88
N VAL A 10 0.46 4.03 9.56
CA VAL A 10 1.11 5.34 9.49
C VAL A 10 2.61 5.11 9.41
N HIS A 11 3.28 5.75 8.43
CA HIS A 11 4.71 5.60 8.18
C HIS A 11 5.16 4.15 8.00
N CYS A 12 4.39 3.36 7.26
CA CYS A 12 4.66 1.95 7.03
C CYS A 12 5.12 1.72 5.60
N THR A 13 6.03 0.75 5.43
CA THR A 13 6.34 0.16 4.13
C THR A 13 5.73 -1.23 4.06
N ILE A 14 4.89 -1.47 3.06
CA ILE A 14 4.30 -2.77 2.74
C ILE A 14 4.88 -3.15 1.38
N GLY A 15 5.83 -4.07 1.38
CA GLY A 15 6.57 -4.43 0.18
C GLY A 15 6.67 -5.93 -0.03
N SER A 16 6.65 -6.34 -1.30
CA SER A 16 6.81 -7.74 -1.69
C SER A 16 7.85 -7.87 -2.80
N PHE A 17 9.09 -8.17 -2.41
CA PHE A 17 10.26 -8.28 -3.29
C PHE A 17 10.80 -9.72 -3.38
N TYR A 18 9.94 -10.73 -3.21
CA TYR A 18 10.35 -12.12 -3.36
C TYR A 18 10.48 -12.48 -4.84
N ALA A 19 11.72 -12.74 -5.28
CA ALA A 19 12.08 -12.97 -6.68
C ALA A 19 12.49 -14.43 -6.99
N PHE A 20 12.41 -15.34 -6.02
CA PHE A 20 12.99 -16.69 -6.17
C PHE A 20 12.00 -17.74 -6.71
N ASP A 21 10.73 -17.41 -6.86
CA ASP A 21 9.69 -18.30 -7.40
C ASP A 21 8.53 -17.48 -7.99
N ILE A 22 7.61 -18.17 -8.69
CA ILE A 22 6.41 -17.55 -9.22
C ILE A 22 5.55 -17.11 -8.03
N ARG A 23 5.39 -15.79 -7.91
CA ARG A 23 4.55 -15.19 -6.91
C ARG A 23 3.14 -14.97 -7.46
N SER A 24 2.13 -15.32 -6.69
CA SER A 24 0.74 -14.95 -6.93
C SER A 24 0.27 -13.94 -5.88
N GLY A 25 -0.59 -13.00 -6.28
CA GLY A 25 -1.16 -12.00 -5.41
C GLY A 25 -0.37 -10.68 -5.36
N VAL A 26 -0.86 -9.75 -4.59
CA VAL A 26 -0.38 -8.37 -4.44
C VAL A 26 0.23 -8.14 -3.06
N ALA A 27 0.97 -7.04 -2.88
CA ALA A 27 1.55 -6.70 -1.58
C ALA A 27 0.47 -6.31 -0.55
N LEU A 28 -0.58 -5.62 -0.99
CA LEU A 28 -1.71 -5.26 -0.15
C LEU A 28 -3.03 -5.69 -0.79
N TYR A 29 -3.67 -6.65 -0.16
CA TYR A 29 -5.04 -7.06 -0.49
C TYR A 29 -5.98 -6.74 0.67
N PHE A 30 -7.14 -6.16 0.36
CA PHE A 30 -8.20 -5.93 1.34
C PHE A 30 -9.57 -6.12 0.69
N ALA A 31 -10.49 -6.71 1.46
CA ALA A 31 -11.84 -6.98 1.02
C ALA A 31 -12.84 -6.79 2.18
N ASN A 32 -14.13 -6.62 1.85
CA ASN A 32 -15.22 -6.62 2.83
C ASN A 32 -16.05 -7.90 2.77
N TYR A 33 -15.46 -9.00 2.31
CA TYR A 33 -16.04 -10.35 2.30
C TYR A 33 -14.95 -11.42 2.38
N MET A 34 -15.32 -12.62 2.77
CA MET A 34 -14.51 -13.83 2.71
C MET A 34 -15.41 -15.06 2.53
N ASP A 35 -15.11 -15.91 1.56
CA ASP A 35 -15.86 -17.15 1.28
C ASP A 35 -17.39 -16.95 1.21
N ASN A 36 -17.84 -15.93 0.46
CA ASN A 36 -19.25 -15.52 0.32
C ASN A 36 -19.89 -15.01 1.63
N THR A 37 -19.11 -14.69 2.64
CA THR A 37 -19.59 -14.10 3.88
C THR A 37 -19.21 -12.63 3.93
N ASP A 38 -20.19 -11.76 4.11
CA ASP A 38 -19.98 -10.33 4.26
C ASP A 38 -19.23 -10.02 5.56
N MET A 39 -18.15 -9.23 5.45
CA MET A 39 -17.28 -8.83 6.57
C MET A 39 -17.01 -7.33 6.48
N PRO A 40 -17.82 -6.48 7.11
CA PRO A 40 -17.72 -5.04 6.96
C PRO A 40 -16.32 -4.50 7.24
N LEU A 41 -15.76 -3.76 6.29
CA LEU A 41 -14.51 -3.00 6.46
C LEU A 41 -14.87 -1.56 6.85
N TYR A 42 -14.93 -1.28 8.16
CA TYR A 42 -15.33 0.02 8.66
C TYR A 42 -14.30 1.11 8.46
N ASN A 43 -13.03 0.76 8.41
CA ASN A 43 -11.96 1.69 8.08
C ASN A 43 -10.64 0.97 7.82
N ALA A 44 -10.01 1.26 6.68
CA ALA A 44 -8.64 0.90 6.39
C ALA A 44 -7.88 2.16 5.97
N SER A 45 -7.17 2.78 6.90
CA SER A 45 -6.49 4.07 6.66
C SER A 45 -4.99 3.86 6.55
N PHE A 46 -4.42 4.34 5.42
CA PHE A 46 -2.99 4.32 5.11
C PHE A 46 -2.51 5.76 4.94
N ARG A 47 -1.56 6.18 5.77
CA ARG A 47 -1.04 7.56 5.75
C ARG A 47 0.48 7.57 5.78
N ASN A 48 1.10 8.33 4.88
CA ASN A 48 2.55 8.34 4.71
C ASN A 48 3.13 6.92 4.54
N CYS A 49 2.46 6.07 3.78
CA CYS A 49 2.86 4.68 3.57
C CYS A 49 3.42 4.48 2.17
N ILE A 50 4.24 3.43 2.02
CA ILE A 50 4.73 2.95 0.74
C ILE A 50 4.17 1.55 0.53
N ILE A 51 3.44 1.33 -0.58
CA ILE A 51 2.92 0.03 -0.98
C ILE A 51 3.55 -0.30 -2.32
N THR A 52 4.37 -1.36 -2.35
CA THR A 52 5.26 -1.61 -3.47
C THR A 52 5.64 -3.09 -3.60
N GLY A 53 6.27 -3.45 -4.70
CA GLY A 53 6.75 -4.80 -4.97
C GLY A 53 7.27 -4.96 -6.39
N LEU A 54 7.46 -6.21 -6.82
CA LEU A 54 8.00 -6.52 -8.14
C LEU A 54 6.94 -6.57 -9.25
N SER A 55 5.66 -6.68 -8.89
CA SER A 55 4.57 -6.71 -9.86
C SER A 55 4.18 -5.29 -10.30
N ASP A 56 3.55 -5.16 -11.46
CA ASP A 56 3.08 -3.87 -11.98
C ASP A 56 1.87 -3.34 -11.20
N ASP A 57 1.19 -4.22 -10.47
CA ASP A 57 0.07 -3.88 -9.59
C ASP A 57 0.24 -4.61 -8.24
N GLU A 58 0.42 -3.86 -7.18
CA GLU A 58 0.67 -4.38 -5.82
C GLU A 58 -0.44 -4.02 -4.84
N LEU A 59 -1.57 -3.52 -5.35
CA LEU A 59 -2.70 -3.08 -4.55
C LEU A 59 -4.01 -3.61 -5.11
N LEU A 60 -4.76 -4.38 -4.33
CA LEU A 60 -6.07 -4.88 -4.73
C LEU A 60 -7.09 -4.70 -3.61
N GLY A 61 -8.15 -3.96 -3.91
CA GLY A 61 -9.33 -3.85 -3.07
C GLY A 61 -10.53 -4.53 -3.72
N GLU A 62 -11.22 -5.41 -3.01
CA GLU A 62 -12.40 -6.11 -3.51
C GLU A 62 -13.62 -5.86 -2.63
N GLN A 63 -14.71 -5.45 -3.26
CA GLN A 63 -15.97 -5.16 -2.59
C GLN A 63 -16.95 -6.32 -2.78
N SER A 64 -17.68 -6.66 -1.72
CA SER A 64 -18.84 -7.57 -1.78
C SER A 64 -19.87 -7.09 -2.79
N GLN A 65 -20.61 -8.02 -3.39
CA GLN A 65 -21.75 -7.71 -4.23
C GLN A 65 -22.91 -7.05 -3.47
N ASN A 66 -22.91 -7.18 -2.15
CA ASN A 66 -23.86 -6.54 -1.26
C ASN A 66 -23.40 -5.11 -0.95
N ASN A 67 -24.01 -4.12 -1.59
CA ASN A 67 -23.64 -2.70 -1.43
C ASN A 67 -24.00 -2.13 -0.04
N ASP A 68 -24.75 -2.84 0.78
CA ASP A 68 -25.05 -2.43 2.16
C ASP A 68 -23.93 -2.76 3.15
N VAL A 69 -22.88 -3.46 2.68
CA VAL A 69 -21.72 -3.82 3.50
C VAL A 69 -20.65 -2.75 3.40
N GLU A 70 -20.25 -2.20 4.52
CA GLU A 70 -19.22 -1.16 4.59
C GLU A 70 -17.91 -1.57 3.94
N PHE A 71 -17.40 -0.71 3.05
CA PHE A 71 -16.10 -0.85 2.38
C PHE A 71 -15.36 0.48 2.40
N ASN A 72 -14.89 0.88 3.58
CA ASN A 72 -14.27 2.18 3.79
C ASN A 72 -12.75 2.05 3.88
N TYR A 73 -12.05 2.67 2.92
CA TYR A 73 -10.59 2.76 2.90
C TYR A 73 -10.14 4.17 2.55
N PHE A 74 -8.91 4.52 2.89
CA PHE A 74 -8.35 5.83 2.61
C PHE A 74 -6.83 5.78 2.49
N PHE A 75 -6.30 6.35 1.41
CA PHE A 75 -4.87 6.55 1.18
C PHE A 75 -4.54 8.02 1.18
N GLN A 76 -3.61 8.46 2.03
CA GLN A 76 -3.18 9.84 2.12
C GLN A 76 -1.65 9.95 2.17
N ASN A 77 -1.08 10.75 1.26
CA ASN A 77 0.36 10.95 1.13
C ASN A 77 1.14 9.63 1.02
N CYS A 78 0.62 8.67 0.26
CA CYS A 78 1.22 7.37 0.04
C CYS A 78 1.94 7.29 -1.32
N LEU A 79 2.94 6.41 -1.40
CA LEU A 79 3.49 5.94 -2.67
C LEU A 79 2.87 4.58 -2.99
N LEU A 80 2.19 4.47 -4.13
CA LEU A 80 1.42 3.30 -4.53
C LEU A 80 1.96 2.72 -5.84
N ASN A 81 2.39 1.45 -5.82
CA ASN A 81 2.74 0.70 -7.02
C ASN A 81 1.49 -0.03 -7.54
N THR A 82 0.69 0.69 -8.29
CA THR A 82 -0.54 0.22 -8.95
C THR A 82 -0.88 1.21 -10.07
N PRO A 83 -1.61 0.83 -11.12
CA PRO A 83 -2.13 1.77 -12.11
C PRO A 83 -2.87 2.92 -11.44
N LYS A 84 -2.60 4.14 -11.90
CA LYS A 84 -3.21 5.33 -11.29
C LYS A 84 -4.72 5.27 -11.38
N PHE A 85 -5.37 5.50 -10.24
CA PHE A 85 -6.81 5.70 -10.13
C PHE A 85 -7.11 6.94 -9.28
N GLU A 86 -8.25 7.58 -9.53
CA GLU A 86 -8.68 8.78 -8.83
C GLU A 86 -10.09 8.57 -8.29
N ASN A 87 -10.23 8.69 -6.98
CA ASN A 87 -11.50 8.68 -6.29
C ASN A 87 -11.39 9.46 -4.97
N GLU A 88 -12.49 9.59 -4.24
CA GLU A 88 -12.57 10.31 -2.97
C GLU A 88 -11.75 9.68 -1.83
N ASN A 89 -11.30 8.43 -2.00
CA ASN A 89 -10.54 7.69 -1.00
C ASN A 89 -9.01 7.86 -1.18
N VAL A 90 -8.57 8.67 -2.13
CA VAL A 90 -7.15 8.88 -2.43
C VAL A 90 -6.81 10.36 -2.42
N GLU A 91 -5.88 10.76 -1.55
CA GLU A 91 -5.46 12.14 -1.38
C GLU A 91 -3.94 12.28 -1.39
N ASN A 92 -3.42 13.17 -2.24
CA ASN A 92 -1.99 13.50 -2.33
C ASN A 92 -1.06 12.28 -2.45
N CYS A 93 -1.48 11.23 -3.15
CA CYS A 93 -0.67 10.05 -3.36
C CYS A 93 0.22 10.19 -4.61
N LEU A 94 1.37 9.51 -4.56
CA LEU A 94 2.27 9.30 -5.67
C LEU A 94 2.07 7.90 -6.25
N TRP A 95 2.33 7.77 -7.54
CA TRP A 95 2.15 6.52 -8.27
C TRP A 95 3.50 6.04 -8.78
N ASP A 96 3.88 4.81 -8.41
CA ASP A 96 5.11 4.17 -8.83
C ASP A 96 4.87 3.45 -10.16
N THR A 97 4.77 4.23 -11.22
CA THR A 97 4.44 3.78 -12.58
C THR A 97 5.62 3.90 -13.51
N GLU A 98 5.46 3.46 -14.75
CA GLU A 98 6.49 3.52 -15.81
C GLU A 98 7.03 4.93 -16.08
N ASP A 99 6.27 5.97 -15.75
CA ASP A 99 6.68 7.37 -15.97
C ASP A 99 7.70 7.87 -14.94
N ASN A 100 7.95 7.11 -13.87
CA ASN A 100 8.91 7.49 -12.85
C ASN A 100 10.34 7.06 -13.23
N SER A 101 11.31 7.93 -12.99
CA SER A 101 12.72 7.64 -13.23
C SER A 101 13.32 6.66 -12.21
N VAL A 102 12.74 6.58 -11.03
CA VAL A 102 13.10 5.66 -9.95
C VAL A 102 11.84 5.01 -9.42
N CYS A 103 11.71 3.72 -9.58
CA CYS A 103 10.52 2.97 -9.21
C CYS A 103 10.86 1.67 -8.46
N ARG A 104 9.88 1.14 -7.73
CA ARG A 104 9.92 -0.17 -7.07
C ARG A 104 11.12 -0.34 -6.13
N GLU A 105 11.93 -1.39 -6.35
CA GLU A 105 13.13 -1.68 -5.53
C GLU A 105 14.14 -0.56 -5.53
N GLN A 106 14.21 0.26 -6.59
CA GLN A 106 15.11 1.40 -6.69
C GLN A 106 14.74 2.54 -5.72
N ASN A 107 13.55 2.52 -5.15
CA ASN A 107 13.19 3.43 -4.06
C ASN A 107 13.96 3.16 -2.76
N PHE A 108 14.64 2.01 -2.64
CA PHE A 108 15.31 1.57 -1.44
C PHE A 108 16.79 1.27 -1.68
N GLN A 109 17.57 1.24 -0.60
CA GLN A 109 18.99 0.89 -0.63
C GLN A 109 19.17 -0.64 -0.60
N PHE A 110 18.61 -1.34 -1.58
CA PHE A 110 18.77 -2.79 -1.71
C PHE A 110 20.11 -3.16 -2.33
N ASN A 111 20.73 -4.22 -1.82
CA ASN A 111 21.82 -4.92 -2.47
C ASN A 111 21.42 -6.40 -2.65
N VAL A 112 20.79 -6.68 -3.77
CA VAL A 112 20.25 -8.01 -4.09
C VAL A 112 21.35 -9.07 -4.18
N GLU A 113 22.55 -8.71 -4.65
CA GLU A 113 23.69 -9.65 -4.75
C GLU A 113 24.18 -10.12 -3.37
N GLN A 114 24.06 -9.27 -2.37
CA GLN A 114 24.43 -9.57 -0.98
C GLN A 114 23.24 -10.01 -0.13
N LEU A 115 22.04 -10.14 -0.71
CA LEU A 115 20.78 -10.43 -0.02
C LEU A 115 20.49 -9.43 1.11
N ASP A 116 20.93 -8.19 0.94
CA ASP A 116 20.67 -7.10 1.87
C ASP A 116 19.46 -6.29 1.39
N TYR A 117 18.35 -6.41 2.09
CA TYR A 117 17.11 -5.71 1.80
C TYR A 117 16.88 -4.59 2.81
N SER A 118 17.74 -3.57 2.76
CA SER A 118 17.54 -2.37 3.57
C SER A 118 16.38 -1.54 3.03
N PHE A 119 15.28 -1.42 3.78
CA PHE A 119 14.15 -0.55 3.45
C PHE A 119 14.42 0.94 3.75
N GLN A 120 15.67 1.33 3.92
CA GLN A 120 16.04 2.72 3.92
C GLN A 120 15.84 3.31 2.52
N LEU A 121 15.16 4.46 2.44
CA LEU A 121 14.92 5.12 1.15
C LEU A 121 16.24 5.54 0.50
N ASP A 122 16.34 5.29 -0.80
CA ASP A 122 17.38 5.89 -1.62
C ASP A 122 17.11 7.40 -1.78
N SER A 123 18.17 8.17 -1.93
CA SER A 123 18.08 9.64 -2.09
C SER A 123 17.34 10.06 -3.35
N LEU A 124 17.27 9.20 -4.36
CA LEU A 124 16.56 9.42 -5.63
C LEU A 124 15.11 8.95 -5.59
N SER A 125 14.66 8.30 -4.51
CA SER A 125 13.28 7.85 -4.40
C SER A 125 12.29 9.01 -4.49
N ILE A 126 11.24 8.82 -5.26
CA ILE A 126 10.14 9.81 -5.36
C ILE A 126 9.38 9.99 -4.05
N ALA A 127 9.52 9.04 -3.11
CA ALA A 127 8.92 9.16 -1.78
C ALA A 127 9.62 10.17 -0.87
N VAL A 128 10.89 10.52 -1.18
CA VAL A 128 11.68 11.45 -0.36
C VAL A 128 11.02 12.84 -0.34
N GLY A 129 10.74 13.34 0.86
CA GLY A 129 10.16 14.66 1.06
C GLY A 129 8.63 14.75 0.84
N ASN A 130 7.96 13.67 0.45
CA ASN A 130 6.53 13.67 0.17
C ASN A 130 5.64 13.27 1.35
N ALA A 131 6.20 12.82 2.45
CA ALA A 131 5.44 12.55 3.65
C ALA A 131 4.91 13.84 4.28
N ASN A 132 3.66 13.84 4.70
CA ASN A 132 3.07 14.94 5.44
C ASN A 132 3.55 14.91 6.90
N LYS A 133 4.25 15.96 7.33
CA LYS A 133 4.86 16.07 8.66
C LYS A 133 3.83 16.21 9.79
N ASP A 134 2.62 16.65 9.46
CA ASP A 134 1.53 16.82 10.44
C ASP A 134 0.81 15.50 10.77
N ILE A 135 1.07 14.46 9.98
CA ILE A 135 0.57 13.11 10.26
C ILE A 135 1.48 12.45 11.29
N THR A 136 1.02 12.38 12.53
CA THR A 136 1.75 11.78 13.65
C THR A 136 1.15 10.44 14.07
N ILE A 137 1.99 9.58 14.62
CA ILE A 137 1.55 8.35 15.27
C ILE A 137 0.97 8.74 16.63
N GLN A 138 -0.34 8.53 16.80
CA GLN A 138 -0.96 8.66 18.11
C GLN A 138 -0.91 7.29 18.80
N TYR A 139 -0.15 7.20 19.87
CA TYR A 139 -0.18 6.04 20.76
C TYR A 139 -1.38 6.19 21.70
N TYR A 140 -2.24 5.19 21.70
CA TYR A 140 -3.36 5.08 22.63
C TYR A 140 -2.98 4.07 23.72
#